data_0e5ae98ba1cbbfabb5488f536d55ddd9
#
_entry.id   0e5ae98ba1cbbfabb5488f536d55ddd9
#
_cell.length_a   1.000
_cell.length_b   1.000
_cell.length_c   1.000
_cell.angle_alpha   90.00
_cell.angle_beta   90.00
_cell.angle_gamma   90.00
#
_symmetry.space_group_name_H-M   'P 1'
#
loop_
_entity.id
_entity.type
_entity.pdbx_description
1 polymer ?
#
loop_
_entity_poly.entity_id
_entity_poly.type
_entity_poly.pdbx_seq_one_letter_code
_entity_poly.pdbx_strand_id
1 'polypeptide(L)'
;MKTIALFFPSFEVGGVEKVMIALANQLKSLQYEVVVIAKDKGVLRKLLYANVEVVDLGNRRIRSSLFFLKRILQKYKVDCLISGPDFPNFISIMANMFSRKKVKLIITQHCYFNIETKRLGIHGRIFPFLVKLLYHKADVVVAVSDGVKNMLKQMGVPAEKIIRIYNPIDF
;
A
#
# COMPACT_ATOMS: atom_id res chain seq x y z
N MET A 1 -19.30 7.36 9.60
CA MET A 1 -17.84 7.66 9.58
C MET A 1 -17.21 6.80 8.50
N LYS A 2 -16.20 7.28 7.74
CA LYS A 2 -15.55 6.48 6.70
C LYS A 2 -14.43 5.64 7.28
N THR A 3 -14.31 4.40 6.83
CA THR A 3 -13.26 3.46 7.24
C THR A 3 -12.14 3.43 6.20
N ILE A 4 -10.92 3.71 6.62
CA ILE A 4 -9.72 3.70 5.78
C ILE A 4 -8.80 2.57 6.26
N ALA A 5 -8.44 1.67 5.36
CA ALA A 5 -7.46 0.63 5.63
C ALA A 5 -6.10 1.01 5.04
N LEU A 6 -5.02 0.73 5.80
CA LEU A 6 -3.65 0.83 5.33
C LEU A 6 -3.04 -0.56 5.29
N PHE A 7 -2.45 -0.95 4.16
CA PHE A 7 -1.86 -2.26 3.96
C PHE A 7 -0.38 -2.16 3.57
N PHE A 8 0.50 -2.63 4.45
CA PHE A 8 1.96 -2.63 4.26
C PHE A 8 2.61 -3.84 4.94
N PRO A 9 3.91 -4.15 4.70
CA PRO A 9 4.48 -5.43 5.11
C PRO A 9 4.53 -5.68 6.61
N SER A 10 5.07 -4.74 7.39
CA SER A 10 5.33 -4.92 8.82
C SER A 10 5.66 -3.58 9.49
N PHE A 11 5.96 -3.59 10.79
CA PHE A 11 6.44 -2.42 11.55
C PHE A 11 7.98 -2.44 11.72
N GLU A 12 8.69 -3.08 10.81
CA GLU A 12 10.16 -3.06 10.78
C GLU A 12 10.68 -1.68 10.37
N VAL A 13 11.99 -1.44 10.56
CA VAL A 13 12.59 -0.13 10.25
C VAL A 13 12.64 0.08 8.74
N GLY A 14 11.91 1.08 8.26
CA GLY A 14 11.89 1.47 6.87
C GLY A 14 11.21 2.82 6.66
N GLY A 15 11.55 3.50 5.56
CA GLY A 15 10.96 4.81 5.23
C GLY A 15 9.47 4.70 4.89
N VAL A 16 9.07 3.64 4.22
CA VAL A 16 7.66 3.39 3.85
C VAL A 16 6.81 3.16 5.09
N GLU A 17 7.31 2.32 6.00
CA GLU A 17 6.64 1.98 7.25
C GLU A 17 6.39 3.22 8.10
N LYS A 18 7.39 4.10 8.23
CA LYS A 18 7.24 5.38 8.93
C LYS A 18 6.15 6.26 8.28
N VAL A 19 6.16 6.40 6.97
CA VAL A 19 5.14 7.17 6.24
C VAL A 19 3.75 6.59 6.47
N MET A 20 3.59 5.27 6.38
CA MET A 20 2.29 4.61 6.56
C MET A 20 1.77 4.75 8.01
N ILE A 21 2.66 4.67 8.99
CA ILE A 21 2.31 4.88 10.42
C ILE A 21 1.90 6.34 10.67
N ALA A 22 2.68 7.31 10.18
CA ALA A 22 2.36 8.72 10.30
C ALA A 22 1.00 9.05 9.66
N LEU A 23 0.74 8.49 8.48
CA LEU A 23 -0.54 8.63 7.79
C LEU A 23 -1.70 8.01 8.60
N ALA A 24 -1.50 6.81 9.17
CA ALA A 24 -2.51 6.16 10.01
C ALA A 24 -2.86 7.02 11.22
N ASN A 25 -1.86 7.55 11.92
CA ASN A 25 -2.04 8.41 13.07
C ASN A 25 -2.76 9.71 12.69
N GLN A 26 -2.36 10.35 11.60
CA GLN A 26 -2.99 11.58 11.12
C GLN A 26 -4.44 11.36 10.72
N LEU A 27 -4.75 10.28 10.01
CA LEU A 27 -6.12 9.94 9.64
C LEU A 27 -6.98 9.68 10.89
N LYS A 28 -6.41 9.03 11.92
CA LYS A 28 -7.12 8.81 13.19
C LYS A 28 -7.38 10.13 13.93
N SER A 29 -6.42 11.06 13.92
CA SER A 29 -6.61 12.42 14.48
C SER A 29 -7.69 13.20 13.74
N LEU A 30 -7.88 12.96 12.45
CA LEU A 30 -8.96 13.52 11.63
C LEU A 30 -10.31 12.78 11.78
N GLN A 31 -10.42 11.94 12.82
CA GLN A 31 -11.64 11.20 13.16
C GLN A 31 -12.12 10.17 12.12
N TYR A 32 -11.22 9.66 11.26
CA TYR A 32 -11.53 8.49 10.45
C TYR A 32 -11.43 7.21 11.28
N GLU A 33 -12.21 6.19 10.90
CA GLU A 33 -11.93 4.83 11.35
C GLU A 33 -10.74 4.28 10.56
N VAL A 34 -9.68 3.90 11.28
CA VAL A 34 -8.43 3.45 10.66
C VAL A 34 -8.13 2.03 11.06
N VAL A 35 -7.86 1.19 10.05
CA VAL A 35 -7.45 -0.21 10.22
C VAL A 35 -6.11 -0.42 9.54
N VAL A 36 -5.08 -0.76 10.30
CA VAL A 36 -3.77 -1.12 9.77
C VAL A 36 -3.72 -2.62 9.57
N ILE A 37 -3.31 -3.06 8.39
CA ILE A 37 -3.16 -4.47 8.01
C ILE A 37 -1.68 -4.70 7.72
N ALA A 38 -0.97 -5.32 8.63
CA ALA A 38 0.47 -5.55 8.56
C ALA A 38 0.86 -6.76 9.42
N LYS A 39 2.08 -7.25 9.31
CA LYS A 39 2.62 -8.14 10.36
C LYS A 39 2.86 -7.30 11.61
N ASP A 40 2.24 -7.69 12.73
CA ASP A 40 2.39 -6.98 14.01
C ASP A 40 3.75 -7.29 14.65
N LYS A 41 4.81 -6.98 13.89
CA LYS A 41 6.21 -7.21 14.24
C LYS A 41 7.05 -6.03 13.80
N GLY A 42 7.93 -5.57 14.67
CA GLY A 42 8.91 -4.52 14.39
C GLY A 42 8.88 -3.38 15.40
N VAL A 43 10.02 -2.69 15.51
CA VAL A 43 10.24 -1.64 16.51
C VAL A 43 9.40 -0.39 16.28
N LEU A 44 8.93 -0.16 15.06
CA LEU A 44 8.11 1.00 14.72
C LEU A 44 6.66 0.85 15.21
N ARG A 45 6.24 -0.35 15.66
CA ARG A 45 4.88 -0.58 16.18
C ARG A 45 4.49 0.40 17.30
N LYS A 46 5.47 0.78 18.14
CA LYS A 46 5.29 1.74 19.23
C LYS A 46 4.95 3.16 18.78
N LEU A 47 5.18 3.51 17.50
CA LEU A 47 4.86 4.82 16.94
C LEU A 47 3.41 4.92 16.49
N LEU A 48 2.71 3.78 16.33
CA LEU A 48 1.30 3.78 15.99
C LEU A 48 0.46 4.07 17.23
N TYR A 49 -0.52 4.94 17.10
CA TYR A 49 -1.44 5.27 18.21
C TYR A 49 -2.16 4.02 18.72
N ALA A 50 -2.33 3.93 20.03
CA ALA A 50 -2.93 2.77 20.69
C ALA A 50 -4.39 2.52 20.28
N ASN A 51 -5.10 3.55 19.84
CA ASN A 51 -6.49 3.50 19.41
C ASN A 51 -6.67 3.23 17.91
N VAL A 52 -5.60 2.89 17.19
CA VAL A 52 -5.67 2.40 15.81
C VAL A 52 -5.76 0.88 15.81
N GLU A 53 -6.79 0.37 15.16
CA GLU A 53 -6.99 -1.08 15.02
C GLU A 53 -5.90 -1.70 14.14
N VAL A 54 -5.29 -2.78 14.60
CA VAL A 54 -4.28 -3.54 13.86
C VAL A 54 -4.77 -4.95 13.58
N VAL A 55 -4.76 -5.33 12.33
CA VAL A 55 -5.04 -6.68 11.87
C VAL A 55 -3.73 -7.36 11.51
N ASP A 56 -3.27 -8.25 12.36
CA ASP A 56 -2.02 -8.97 12.16
C ASP A 56 -2.11 -9.98 11.01
N LEU A 57 -1.17 -9.89 10.10
CA LEU A 57 -0.98 -10.89 9.04
C LEU A 57 -0.40 -12.21 9.56
N GLY A 58 0.15 -12.22 10.78
CA GLY A 58 0.83 -13.37 11.37
C GLY A 58 1.97 -13.87 10.47
N ASN A 59 2.05 -15.19 10.30
CA ASN A 59 3.08 -15.82 9.47
C ASN A 59 2.77 -15.80 7.97
N ARG A 60 1.68 -15.15 7.52
CA ARG A 60 1.32 -15.10 6.11
C ARG A 60 2.36 -14.31 5.32
N ARG A 61 2.69 -14.82 4.13
CA ARG A 61 3.46 -14.05 3.15
C ARG A 61 2.52 -13.04 2.49
N ILE A 62 2.99 -11.83 2.22
CA ILE A 62 2.20 -10.80 1.52
C ILE A 62 1.57 -11.35 0.24
N ARG A 63 2.35 -12.10 -0.56
CA ARG A 63 1.90 -12.70 -1.82
C ARG A 63 0.70 -13.65 -1.70
N SER A 64 0.51 -14.27 -0.54
CA SER A 64 -0.60 -15.21 -0.28
C SER A 64 -1.75 -14.59 0.54
N SER A 65 -1.71 -13.28 0.81
CA SER A 65 -2.70 -12.61 1.65
C SER A 65 -3.95 -12.10 0.90
N LEU A 66 -4.08 -12.38 -0.39
CA LEU A 66 -5.18 -11.90 -1.24
C LEU A 66 -6.57 -12.19 -0.64
N PHE A 67 -6.88 -13.44 -0.35
CA PHE A 67 -8.19 -13.81 0.20
C PHE A 67 -8.38 -13.28 1.62
N PHE A 68 -7.31 -13.24 2.41
CA PHE A 68 -7.32 -12.65 3.74
C PHE A 68 -7.65 -11.15 3.66
N LEU A 69 -6.94 -10.40 2.83
CA LEU A 69 -7.19 -8.98 2.61
C LEU A 69 -8.64 -8.74 2.18
N LYS A 70 -9.14 -9.49 1.21
CA LYS A 70 -10.53 -9.40 0.77
C LYS A 70 -11.53 -9.58 1.92
N ARG A 71 -11.31 -10.57 2.81
CA ARG A 71 -12.16 -10.79 3.99
C ARG A 71 -12.11 -9.61 4.96
N ILE A 72 -10.91 -9.03 5.19
CA ILE A 72 -10.74 -7.88 6.07
C ILE A 72 -11.46 -6.64 5.52
N LEU A 73 -11.30 -6.35 4.21
CA LEU A 73 -12.00 -5.23 3.56
C LEU A 73 -13.53 -5.34 3.74
N GLN A 74 -14.08 -6.56 3.68
CA GLN A 74 -15.51 -6.81 3.90
C GLN A 74 -15.89 -6.69 5.38
N LYS A 75 -15.12 -7.32 6.28
CA LYS A 75 -15.39 -7.35 7.74
C LYS A 75 -15.46 -5.93 8.30
N TYR A 76 -14.50 -5.08 7.95
CA TYR A 76 -14.41 -3.71 8.45
C TYR A 76 -15.16 -2.69 7.58
N LYS A 77 -15.90 -3.15 6.56
CA LYS A 77 -16.67 -2.29 5.63
C LYS A 77 -15.82 -1.14 5.09
N VAL A 78 -14.58 -1.46 4.68
CA VAL A 78 -13.60 -0.47 4.23
C VAL A 78 -14.14 0.34 3.05
N ASP A 79 -13.99 1.67 3.10
CA ASP A 79 -14.35 2.58 2.02
C ASP A 79 -13.15 2.91 1.14
N CYS A 80 -11.96 3.02 1.75
CA CYS A 80 -10.72 3.31 1.04
C CYS A 80 -9.59 2.42 1.54
N LEU A 81 -8.85 1.83 0.59
CA LEU A 81 -7.63 1.07 0.86
C LEU A 81 -6.43 1.85 0.34
N ILE A 82 -5.47 2.11 1.22
CA ILE A 82 -4.16 2.68 0.89
C ILE A 82 -3.13 1.58 1.05
N SER A 83 -2.34 1.31 0.04
CA SER A 83 -1.32 0.25 0.10
C SER A 83 0.04 0.71 -0.42
N GLY A 84 1.09 0.02 0.02
CA GLY A 84 2.47 0.24 -0.42
C GLY A 84 3.48 -0.64 0.32
N PRO A 85 4.65 -0.78 -0.26
CA PRO A 85 5.02 -0.66 -1.68
C PRO A 85 4.76 -1.98 -2.45
N ASP A 86 5.06 -2.00 -3.72
CA ASP A 86 5.18 -3.17 -4.62
C ASP A 86 4.19 -4.32 -4.41
N PHE A 87 4.58 -5.40 -3.68
CA PHE A 87 3.72 -6.57 -3.46
C PHE A 87 2.39 -6.26 -2.76
N PRO A 88 2.33 -5.46 -1.70
CA PRO A 88 1.07 -4.96 -1.16
C PRO A 88 0.19 -4.29 -2.22
N ASN A 89 0.77 -3.50 -3.14
CA ASN A 89 0.02 -2.85 -4.22
C ASN A 89 -0.61 -3.88 -5.16
N PHE A 90 0.15 -4.86 -5.64
CA PHE A 90 -0.40 -5.92 -6.51
C PHE A 90 -1.51 -6.71 -5.83
N ILE A 91 -1.30 -7.10 -4.57
CA ILE A 91 -2.30 -7.85 -3.79
C ILE A 91 -3.56 -7.00 -3.57
N SER A 92 -3.41 -5.71 -3.27
CA SER A 92 -4.54 -4.78 -3.08
C SER A 92 -5.35 -4.61 -4.36
N ILE A 93 -4.69 -4.44 -5.50
CA ILE A 93 -5.37 -4.36 -6.80
C ILE A 93 -6.16 -5.64 -7.07
N MET A 94 -5.51 -6.81 -6.92
CA MET A 94 -6.17 -8.09 -7.16
C MET A 94 -7.32 -8.32 -6.17
N ALA A 95 -7.13 -8.04 -4.88
CA ALA A 95 -8.18 -8.17 -3.87
C ALA A 95 -9.39 -7.29 -4.21
N ASN A 96 -9.14 -6.03 -4.63
CA ASN A 96 -10.20 -5.13 -5.05
C ASN A 96 -10.89 -5.62 -6.33
N MET A 97 -10.14 -6.09 -7.34
CA MET A 97 -10.71 -6.62 -8.58
C MET A 97 -11.66 -7.80 -8.33
N PHE A 98 -11.31 -8.70 -7.42
CA PHE A 98 -12.12 -9.89 -7.10
C PHE A 98 -13.14 -9.65 -5.97
N SER A 99 -13.26 -8.44 -5.45
CA SER A 99 -14.26 -8.10 -4.45
C SER A 99 -15.61 -7.78 -5.09
N ARG A 100 -16.72 -8.21 -4.46
CA ARG A 100 -18.07 -7.86 -4.90
C ARG A 100 -18.34 -6.36 -4.76
N LYS A 101 -17.95 -5.78 -3.61
CA LYS A 101 -17.98 -4.34 -3.36
C LYS A 101 -16.57 -3.79 -3.57
N LYS A 102 -16.41 -2.88 -4.53
CA LYS A 102 -15.14 -2.18 -4.76
C LYS A 102 -14.92 -1.13 -3.68
N VAL A 103 -13.69 -1.01 -3.21
CA VAL A 103 -13.23 0.08 -2.36
C VAL A 103 -12.45 1.08 -3.19
N LYS A 104 -12.38 2.34 -2.76
CA LYS A 104 -11.45 3.30 -3.38
C LYS A 104 -10.03 2.84 -3.10
N LEU A 105 -9.25 2.62 -4.15
CA LEU A 105 -7.90 2.06 -4.05
C LEU A 105 -6.84 3.10 -4.37
N ILE A 106 -6.02 3.43 -3.38
CA ILE A 106 -4.85 4.28 -3.51
C ILE A 106 -3.62 3.40 -3.30
N ILE A 107 -2.74 3.37 -4.29
CA ILE A 107 -1.46 2.65 -4.16
C ILE A 107 -0.31 3.66 -4.10
N THR A 108 0.72 3.34 -3.32
CA THR A 108 1.86 4.24 -3.12
C THR A 108 3.15 3.57 -3.61
N GLN A 109 3.93 4.30 -4.42
CA GLN A 109 5.21 3.82 -4.95
C GLN A 109 6.35 4.67 -4.41
N HIS A 110 7.26 4.02 -3.66
CA HIS A 110 8.31 4.69 -2.91
C HIS A 110 9.71 4.52 -3.51
N CYS A 111 9.91 3.49 -4.33
CA CYS A 111 11.22 3.15 -4.89
C CYS A 111 11.15 2.94 -6.40
N TYR A 112 12.32 3.04 -7.03
CA TYR A 112 12.50 2.60 -8.41
C TYR A 112 12.47 1.06 -8.46
N PHE A 113 11.66 0.50 -9.33
CA PHE A 113 11.60 -0.95 -9.53
C PHE A 113 12.95 -1.57 -9.91
N ASN A 114 13.85 -0.82 -10.58
CA ASN A 114 15.17 -1.30 -10.97
C ASN A 114 16.05 -1.73 -9.79
N ILE A 115 15.85 -1.19 -8.61
CA ILE A 115 16.60 -1.56 -7.40
C ILE A 115 16.06 -2.89 -6.83
N GLU A 116 14.77 -3.05 -6.78
CA GLU A 116 14.09 -4.27 -6.31
C GLU A 116 14.22 -5.43 -7.30
N THR A 117 14.08 -5.15 -8.60
CA THR A 117 14.14 -6.18 -9.65
C THR A 117 15.52 -6.82 -9.76
N LYS A 118 16.60 -6.09 -9.49
CA LYS A 118 17.96 -6.67 -9.42
C LYS A 118 18.11 -7.69 -8.30
N ARG A 119 17.43 -7.50 -7.17
CA ARG A 119 17.42 -8.44 -6.03
C ARG A 119 16.58 -9.68 -6.29
N LEU A 120 15.57 -9.58 -7.15
CA LEU A 120 14.61 -10.66 -7.45
C LEU A 120 15.02 -11.51 -8.67
N GLY A 121 16.13 -11.21 -9.34
CA GLY A 121 16.61 -11.96 -10.50
C GLY A 121 15.57 -12.05 -11.62
N ILE A 122 15.32 -13.27 -12.10
CA ILE A 122 14.39 -13.52 -13.22
C ILE A 122 12.95 -13.05 -12.91
N HIS A 123 12.54 -13.13 -11.64
CA HIS A 123 11.22 -12.65 -11.20
C HIS A 123 11.08 -11.13 -11.30
N GLY A 124 12.19 -10.40 -11.22
CA GLY A 124 12.20 -8.94 -11.37
C GLY A 124 11.81 -8.47 -12.78
N ARG A 125 12.06 -9.28 -13.81
CA ARG A 125 11.66 -8.96 -15.19
C ARG A 125 10.15 -8.92 -15.39
N ILE A 126 9.38 -9.59 -14.53
CA ILE A 126 7.91 -9.63 -14.60
C ILE A 126 7.29 -8.35 -14.01
N PHE A 127 8.00 -7.65 -13.12
CA PHE A 127 7.49 -6.46 -12.43
C PHE A 127 7.00 -5.35 -13.36
N PRO A 128 7.78 -4.89 -14.37
CA PRO A 128 7.31 -3.85 -15.29
C PRO A 128 6.04 -4.25 -16.01
N PHE A 129 5.93 -5.51 -16.40
CA PHE A 129 4.72 -6.03 -17.04
C PHE A 129 3.52 -6.03 -16.09
N LEU A 130 3.71 -6.45 -14.84
CA LEU A 130 2.66 -6.40 -13.81
C LEU A 130 2.23 -4.97 -13.50
N VAL A 131 3.16 -4.02 -13.44
CA VAL A 131 2.84 -2.59 -13.25
C VAL A 131 1.98 -2.10 -14.40
N LYS A 132 2.40 -2.33 -15.65
CA LYS A 132 1.63 -1.95 -16.84
C LYS A 132 0.24 -2.56 -16.84
N LEU A 133 0.11 -3.84 -16.44
CA LEU A 133 -1.15 -4.59 -16.48
C LEU A 133 -2.09 -4.21 -15.31
N LEU A 134 -1.57 -3.88 -14.16
CA LEU A 134 -2.38 -3.80 -12.92
C LEU A 134 -2.54 -2.38 -12.38
N TYR A 135 -1.52 -1.51 -12.44
CA TYR A 135 -1.57 -0.20 -11.76
C TYR A 135 -2.66 0.72 -12.31
N HIS A 136 -3.05 0.59 -13.57
CA HIS A 136 -4.19 1.34 -14.13
C HIS A 136 -5.55 0.95 -13.50
N LYS A 137 -5.63 -0.15 -12.75
CA LYS A 137 -6.84 -0.57 -12.02
C LYS A 137 -6.99 0.14 -10.67
N ALA A 138 -5.93 0.78 -10.16
CA ALA A 138 -6.05 1.65 -9.00
C ALA A 138 -6.78 2.95 -9.36
N ASP A 139 -7.44 3.56 -8.37
CA ASP A 139 -8.07 4.87 -8.56
C ASP A 139 -7.02 5.98 -8.58
N VAL A 140 -6.00 5.85 -7.71
CA VAL A 140 -4.89 6.80 -7.59
C VAL A 140 -3.58 6.04 -7.37
N VAL A 141 -2.53 6.51 -8.03
CA VAL A 141 -1.15 6.04 -7.85
C VAL A 141 -0.32 7.20 -7.31
N VAL A 142 0.10 7.10 -6.07
CA VAL A 142 0.95 8.12 -5.43
C VAL A 142 2.42 7.81 -5.72
N ALA A 143 3.12 8.76 -6.33
CA ALA A 143 4.56 8.72 -6.55
C ALA A 143 5.24 9.66 -5.55
N VAL A 144 6.25 9.18 -4.80
CA VAL A 144 6.91 9.99 -3.76
C VAL A 144 7.99 10.93 -4.31
N SER A 145 8.25 10.90 -5.61
CA SER A 145 9.21 11.81 -6.27
C SER A 145 8.89 11.95 -7.75
N ASP A 146 9.47 12.96 -8.40
CA ASP A 146 9.36 13.14 -9.85
C ASP A 146 9.98 11.97 -10.62
N GLY A 147 11.09 11.44 -10.12
CA GLY A 147 11.72 10.28 -10.73
C GLY A 147 10.81 9.04 -10.72
N VAL A 148 10.16 8.75 -9.60
CA VAL A 148 9.17 7.66 -9.49
C VAL A 148 7.96 7.93 -10.39
N LYS A 149 7.46 9.18 -10.43
CA LYS A 149 6.37 9.57 -11.33
C LYS A 149 6.73 9.33 -12.81
N ASN A 150 7.92 9.74 -13.23
CA ASN A 150 8.37 9.55 -14.61
C ASN A 150 8.55 8.08 -14.95
N MET A 151 9.12 7.29 -14.06
CA MET A 151 9.22 5.83 -14.21
C MET A 151 7.85 5.17 -14.41
N LEU A 152 6.86 5.51 -13.58
CA LEU A 152 5.51 4.96 -13.70
C LEU A 152 4.86 5.31 -15.04
N LYS A 153 5.04 6.54 -15.53
CA LYS A 153 4.58 6.96 -16.87
C LYS A 153 5.25 6.14 -17.98
N GLN A 154 6.56 5.94 -17.91
CA GLN A 154 7.32 5.13 -18.88
C GLN A 154 6.86 3.65 -18.87
N MET A 155 6.39 3.15 -17.72
CA MET A 155 5.79 1.81 -17.59
C MET A 155 4.34 1.73 -18.07
N GLY A 156 3.76 2.83 -18.57
CA GLY A 156 2.41 2.86 -19.14
C GLY A 156 1.29 3.06 -18.12
N VAL A 157 1.60 3.57 -16.92
CA VAL A 157 0.56 3.99 -15.96
C VAL A 157 -0.02 5.32 -16.47
N PRO A 158 -1.37 5.46 -16.57
CA PRO A 158 -2.01 6.68 -17.05
C PRO A 158 -1.63 7.90 -16.19
N ALA A 159 -1.21 8.97 -16.86
CA ALA A 159 -0.67 10.16 -16.18
C ALA A 159 -1.68 10.85 -15.26
N GLU A 160 -2.96 10.81 -15.63
CA GLU A 160 -4.08 11.36 -14.87
C GLU A 160 -4.35 10.62 -13.54
N LYS A 161 -3.86 9.39 -13.41
CA LYS A 161 -3.94 8.61 -12.17
C LYS A 161 -2.76 8.82 -11.24
N ILE A 162 -1.66 9.41 -11.73
CA ILE A 162 -0.44 9.57 -10.95
C ILE A 162 -0.42 10.94 -10.28
N ILE A 163 -0.44 10.92 -8.95
CA ILE A 163 -0.26 12.12 -8.12
C ILE A 163 1.11 12.05 -7.45
N ARG A 164 1.86 13.15 -7.49
CA ARG A 164 3.11 13.25 -6.74
C ARG A 164 2.84 13.82 -5.35
N ILE A 165 3.23 13.06 -4.32
CA ILE A 165 3.21 13.50 -2.93
C ILE A 165 4.55 13.10 -2.32
N TYR A 166 5.35 14.09 -1.92
CA TYR A 166 6.63 13.83 -1.26
C TYR A 166 6.42 13.17 0.12
N ASN A 167 7.35 12.32 0.51
CA ASN A 167 7.35 11.82 1.88
C ASN A 167 7.52 12.98 2.87
N PRO A 168 6.86 12.96 4.03
CA PRO A 168 7.10 13.94 5.08
C PRO A 168 8.57 13.85 5.54
N ILE A 169 9.18 15.00 5.83
CA ILE A 169 10.59 15.09 6.25
C ILE A 169 10.71 14.84 7.76
N ASP A 170 9.70 15.24 8.52
CA ASP A 170 9.64 15.07 9.98
C ASP A 170 8.66 13.97 10.38
N PHE A 171 9.09 13.11 11.28
CA PHE A 171 8.32 12.01 11.84
C PHE A 171 8.22 12.09 13.36
#